data_c1ddb780650689cc54a0f2551db9b371
#
_entry.id   c1ddb780650689cc54a0f2551db9b371
#
_cell.length_a   1.000
_cell.length_b   1.000
_cell.length_c   1.000
_cell.angle_alpha   90.00
_cell.angle_beta   90.00
_cell.angle_gamma   90.00
#
_symmetry.space_group_name_H-M   'P 1'
#
loop_
_entity.id
_entity.type
_entity.pdbx_description
1 polymer ?
#
loop_
_entity_poly.entity_id
_entity_poly.type
_entity_poly.pdbx_seq_one_letter_code
_entity_poly.pdbx_strand_id
1 'polypeptide(L)'
;GDVYKRQGMGLGAGSFIILLFIFGSPSEKELRIENARLLAQYNVLSHRLDEALGVMQDIQQRDDNLYRVVLQADPVSDAVRKAGYGGTNRYEQLRDMANADLVINTTQKLDMLNRQLYIQSKSFDEVVDLCKNHDEMLKCIPAIMPVSNKNLKKTASGYGVRIDPIYKTAKFHAGMDFSANIGTPVYATGDGTVVKAGWETGYGNLIQVDHGFGYVTWYAHLSKYKVRPGQKVVRGEVIGEVGNTGKSTGCLLYTSPS
;
A
#
# COMPACT_ATOMS: atom_id res chain seq x y z
N GLY A 1 -31.53 -86.44 26.89
CA GLY A 1 -30.87 -85.20 27.45
C GLY A 1 -30.46 -84.25 26.34
N ASP A 2 -30.15 -84.68 25.09
CA ASP A 2 -29.50 -83.91 24.06
C ASP A 2 -30.46 -82.98 23.25
N VAL A 3 -31.74 -83.28 23.16
CA VAL A 3 -32.71 -82.49 22.45
C VAL A 3 -33.00 -81.17 23.16
N TYR A 4 -33.11 -81.18 24.48
CA TYR A 4 -33.33 -79.96 25.30
C TYR A 4 -32.12 -79.07 25.36
N LYS A 5 -30.89 -79.62 25.31
CA LYS A 5 -29.69 -78.82 25.19
C LYS A 5 -29.57 -78.12 23.85
N ARG A 6 -29.91 -78.79 22.77
CA ARG A 6 -29.95 -78.18 21.41
C ARG A 6 -31.01 -77.11 21.29
N GLN A 7 -32.20 -77.29 21.85
CA GLN A 7 -33.26 -76.28 21.85
C GLN A 7 -32.88 -75.06 22.71
N GLY A 8 -32.27 -75.27 23.87
CA GLY A 8 -31.77 -74.18 24.73
C GLY A 8 -30.68 -73.36 24.09
N MET A 9 -29.74 -73.98 23.38
CA MET A 9 -28.72 -73.27 22.58
C MET A 9 -29.29 -72.48 21.41
N GLY A 10 -30.32 -72.99 20.71
CA GLY A 10 -30.98 -72.31 19.61
C GLY A 10 -31.75 -71.08 20.07
N LEU A 11 -32.47 -71.16 21.19
CA LEU A 11 -33.19 -70.02 21.76
C LEU A 11 -32.23 -68.97 22.36
N GLY A 12 -31.10 -69.37 22.96
CA GLY A 12 -30.08 -68.44 23.46
C GLY A 12 -29.35 -67.70 22.33
N ALA A 13 -29.00 -68.40 21.25
CA ALA A 13 -28.41 -67.78 20.06
C ALA A 13 -29.37 -66.84 19.37
N GLY A 14 -30.66 -67.21 19.23
CA GLY A 14 -31.70 -66.36 18.66
C GLY A 14 -31.95 -65.08 19.47
N SER A 15 -32.03 -65.21 20.80
CA SER A 15 -32.19 -64.03 21.68
C SER A 15 -30.95 -63.11 21.67
N PHE A 16 -29.74 -63.66 21.58
CA PHE A 16 -28.50 -62.91 21.48
C PHE A 16 -28.42 -62.18 20.15
N ILE A 17 -28.83 -62.78 19.03
CA ILE A 17 -28.90 -62.13 17.71
C ILE A 17 -29.94 -61.00 17.73
N ILE A 18 -31.11 -61.21 18.32
CA ILE A 18 -32.15 -60.20 18.44
C ILE A 18 -31.65 -59.03 19.33
N LEU A 19 -30.93 -59.29 20.44
CA LEU A 19 -30.30 -58.27 21.26
C LEU A 19 -29.24 -57.49 20.50
N LEU A 20 -28.41 -58.14 19.68
CA LEU A 20 -27.43 -57.50 18.83
C LEU A 20 -28.11 -56.60 17.77
N PHE A 21 -29.24 -57.03 17.20
CA PHE A 21 -30.03 -56.21 16.24
C PHE A 21 -30.68 -54.99 16.91
N ILE A 22 -31.17 -55.11 18.15
CA ILE A 22 -31.86 -54.03 18.87
C ILE A 22 -30.84 -53.04 19.50
N PHE A 23 -29.75 -53.53 20.07
CA PHE A 23 -28.78 -52.70 20.82
C PHE A 23 -27.50 -52.37 20.04
N GLY A 24 -27.31 -52.93 18.85
CA GLY A 24 -26.08 -52.87 18.07
C GLY A 24 -24.91 -53.61 18.69
N SER A 25 -23.88 -53.89 17.94
CA SER A 25 -22.65 -54.50 18.46
C SER A 25 -21.86 -53.46 19.28
N PRO A 26 -21.05 -53.89 20.28
CA PRO A 26 -20.17 -52.98 20.99
C PRO A 26 -19.27 -52.13 20.08
N SER A 27 -18.75 -52.72 18.99
CA SER A 27 -17.95 -52.03 18.00
C SER A 27 -18.74 -50.98 17.23
N GLU A 28 -20.04 -51.22 16.96
CA GLU A 28 -20.90 -50.23 16.30
C GLU A 28 -21.16 -49.00 17.19
N LYS A 29 -21.30 -49.19 18.49
CA LYS A 29 -21.44 -48.10 19.47
C LYS A 29 -20.15 -47.27 19.57
N GLU A 30 -19.00 -47.92 19.60
CA GLU A 30 -17.72 -47.23 19.58
C GLU A 30 -17.55 -46.40 18.32
N LEU A 31 -17.81 -46.94 17.15
CA LEU A 31 -17.77 -46.22 15.87
C LEU A 31 -18.76 -45.04 15.81
N ARG A 32 -19.96 -45.17 16.37
CA ARG A 32 -20.92 -44.06 16.48
C ARG A 32 -20.44 -42.94 17.38
N ILE A 33 -19.82 -43.29 18.53
CA ILE A 33 -19.24 -42.29 19.45
C ILE A 33 -18.06 -41.59 18.79
N GLU A 34 -17.18 -42.33 18.13
CA GLU A 34 -16.05 -41.74 17.42
C GLU A 34 -16.47 -40.83 16.26
N ASN A 35 -17.46 -41.26 15.45
CA ASN A 35 -18.04 -40.41 14.43
C ASN A 35 -18.68 -39.14 15.01
N ALA A 36 -19.41 -39.23 16.11
CA ALA A 36 -19.97 -38.05 16.78
C ALA A 36 -18.88 -37.09 17.28
N ARG A 37 -17.78 -37.63 17.79
CA ARG A 37 -16.62 -36.85 18.24
C ARG A 37 -15.92 -36.15 17.07
N LEU A 38 -15.70 -36.86 15.96
CA LEU A 38 -15.12 -36.29 14.73
C LEU A 38 -16.00 -35.16 14.16
N LEU A 39 -17.30 -35.38 14.11
CA LEU A 39 -18.26 -34.34 13.68
C LEU A 39 -18.18 -33.09 14.56
N ALA A 40 -18.11 -33.27 15.87
CA ALA A 40 -17.95 -32.14 16.79
C ALA A 40 -16.63 -31.38 16.54
N GLN A 41 -15.53 -32.09 16.28
CA GLN A 41 -14.23 -31.51 15.94
C GLN A 41 -14.29 -30.74 14.60
N TYR A 42 -14.93 -31.29 13.56
CA TYR A 42 -15.12 -30.59 12.29
C TYR A 42 -15.98 -29.33 12.43
N ASN A 43 -17.03 -29.37 13.25
CA ASN A 43 -17.84 -28.18 13.52
C ASN A 43 -17.02 -27.07 14.20
N VAL A 44 -16.18 -27.42 15.17
CA VAL A 44 -15.28 -26.47 15.82
C VAL A 44 -14.27 -25.90 14.82
N LEU A 45 -13.69 -26.75 13.96
CA LEU A 45 -12.76 -26.30 12.90
C LEU A 45 -13.45 -25.38 11.91
N SER A 46 -14.65 -25.72 11.45
CA SER A 46 -15.44 -24.89 10.55
C SER A 46 -15.71 -23.50 11.15
N HIS A 47 -16.06 -23.44 12.44
CA HIS A 47 -16.28 -22.15 13.14
C HIS A 47 -15.00 -21.32 13.23
N ARG A 48 -13.86 -21.95 13.57
CA ARG A 48 -12.57 -21.26 13.59
C ARG A 48 -12.15 -20.72 12.21
N LEU A 49 -12.50 -21.41 11.14
CA LEU A 49 -12.27 -20.93 9.79
C LEU A 49 -13.16 -19.74 9.46
N ASP A 50 -14.42 -19.72 9.94
CA ASP A 50 -15.30 -18.54 9.78
C ASP A 50 -14.75 -17.32 10.52
N GLU A 51 -14.24 -17.50 11.74
CA GLU A 51 -13.55 -16.44 12.49
C GLU A 51 -12.31 -15.94 11.73
N ALA A 52 -11.48 -16.83 11.20
CA ALA A 52 -10.29 -16.47 10.45
C ALA A 52 -10.63 -15.73 9.14
N LEU A 53 -11.70 -16.11 8.44
CA LEU A 53 -12.21 -15.41 7.26
C LEU A 53 -12.71 -14.01 7.64
N GLY A 54 -13.37 -13.85 8.79
CA GLY A 54 -13.78 -12.55 9.33
C GLY A 54 -12.59 -11.63 9.57
N VAL A 55 -11.55 -12.12 10.25
CA VAL A 55 -10.30 -11.36 10.46
C VAL A 55 -9.64 -10.98 9.13
N MET A 56 -9.64 -11.90 8.16
CA MET A 56 -9.10 -11.61 6.82
C MET A 56 -9.88 -10.49 6.13
N GLN A 57 -11.19 -10.46 6.26
CA GLN A 57 -12.03 -9.39 5.71
C GLN A 57 -11.71 -8.04 6.36
N ASP A 58 -11.49 -7.99 7.68
CA ASP A 58 -11.08 -6.77 8.38
C ASP A 58 -9.71 -6.27 7.89
N ILE A 59 -8.75 -7.19 7.64
CA ILE A 59 -7.45 -6.85 7.08
C ILE A 59 -7.61 -6.24 5.68
N GLN A 60 -8.45 -6.82 4.82
CA GLN A 60 -8.75 -6.32 3.49
C GLN A 60 -9.36 -4.91 3.53
N GLN A 61 -10.31 -4.68 4.44
CA GLN A 61 -10.90 -3.35 4.62
C GLN A 61 -9.90 -2.30 5.07
N ARG A 62 -8.95 -2.66 5.95
CA ARG A 62 -7.88 -1.75 6.37
C ARG A 62 -6.92 -1.44 5.22
N ASP A 63 -6.60 -2.43 4.41
CA ASP A 63 -5.78 -2.24 3.22
C ASP A 63 -6.43 -1.23 2.26
N ASP A 64 -7.69 -1.47 1.89
CA ASP A 64 -8.40 -0.67 0.91
C ASP A 64 -8.76 0.75 1.44
N ASN A 65 -9.22 0.87 2.69
CA ASN A 65 -9.79 2.10 3.23
C ASN A 65 -8.80 2.96 4.03
N LEU A 66 -7.62 2.42 4.40
CA LEU A 66 -6.63 3.16 5.17
C LEU A 66 -5.31 3.25 4.39
N TYR A 67 -4.62 2.12 4.15
CA TYR A 67 -3.28 2.16 3.58
C TYR A 67 -3.28 2.71 2.15
N ARG A 68 -4.15 2.20 1.30
CA ARG A 68 -4.24 2.66 -0.10
C ARG A 68 -4.77 4.08 -0.23
N VAL A 69 -5.71 4.50 0.61
CA VAL A 69 -6.20 5.88 0.63
C VAL A 69 -5.10 6.86 1.02
N VAL A 70 -4.31 6.57 2.07
CA VAL A 70 -3.19 7.44 2.49
C VAL A 70 -2.12 7.54 1.40
N LEU A 71 -1.87 6.45 0.68
CA LEU A 71 -0.88 6.38 -0.41
C LEU A 71 -1.44 6.79 -1.78
N GLN A 72 -2.70 7.23 -1.84
CA GLN A 72 -3.40 7.61 -3.09
C GLN A 72 -3.40 6.50 -4.15
N ALA A 73 -3.49 5.25 -3.71
CA ALA A 73 -3.53 4.06 -4.56
C ALA A 73 -4.95 3.48 -4.66
N ASP A 74 -5.24 2.85 -5.80
CA ASP A 74 -6.53 2.19 -6.00
C ASP A 74 -6.67 0.93 -5.13
N PRO A 75 -7.89 0.63 -4.63
CA PRO A 75 -8.15 -0.59 -3.88
C PRO A 75 -8.01 -1.84 -4.76
N VAL A 76 -7.67 -2.97 -4.13
CA VAL A 76 -7.63 -4.26 -4.84
C VAL A 76 -9.04 -4.64 -5.29
N SER A 77 -9.24 -4.81 -6.60
CA SER A 77 -10.58 -5.07 -7.14
C SER A 77 -11.19 -6.36 -6.59
N ASP A 78 -12.49 -6.35 -6.36
CA ASP A 78 -13.28 -7.52 -5.95
C ASP A 78 -13.12 -8.70 -6.90
N ALA A 79 -12.94 -8.43 -8.20
CA ALA A 79 -12.69 -9.45 -9.21
C ALA A 79 -11.41 -10.24 -8.93
N VAL A 80 -10.34 -9.56 -8.52
CA VAL A 80 -9.07 -10.20 -8.12
C VAL A 80 -9.25 -10.97 -6.82
N ARG A 81 -9.92 -10.38 -5.82
CA ARG A 81 -10.17 -11.03 -4.51
C ARG A 81 -11.03 -12.29 -4.64
N LYS A 82 -11.99 -12.31 -5.58
CA LYS A 82 -12.92 -13.42 -5.83
C LYS A 82 -12.47 -14.36 -6.96
N ALA A 83 -11.45 -14.02 -7.74
CA ALA A 83 -11.00 -14.84 -8.86
C ALA A 83 -10.55 -16.23 -8.39
N GLY A 84 -10.97 -17.29 -9.08
CA GLY A 84 -10.50 -18.67 -8.90
C GLY A 84 -11.30 -19.56 -7.95
N TYR A 85 -12.53 -19.18 -7.61
CA TYR A 85 -13.47 -20.10 -6.92
C TYR A 85 -14.18 -21.09 -7.87
N GLY A 86 -13.84 -21.11 -9.16
CA GLY A 86 -14.43 -21.96 -10.15
C GLY A 86 -13.51 -23.13 -10.56
N GLY A 87 -13.87 -24.33 -10.20
CA GLY A 87 -13.29 -25.58 -10.70
C GLY A 87 -14.23 -26.71 -10.35
N THR A 88 -14.79 -27.35 -11.38
CA THR A 88 -15.99 -28.20 -11.26
C THR A 88 -15.77 -29.53 -10.56
N ASN A 89 -14.56 -30.03 -10.33
CA ASN A 89 -14.36 -31.40 -9.80
C ASN A 89 -13.31 -31.53 -8.69
N ARG A 90 -12.90 -30.41 -8.07
CA ARG A 90 -11.83 -30.45 -7.05
C ARG A 90 -12.21 -31.30 -5.81
N TYR A 91 -13.50 -31.39 -5.49
CA TYR A 91 -14.02 -32.06 -4.30
C TYR A 91 -14.79 -33.34 -4.60
N GLU A 92 -14.73 -33.87 -5.84
CA GLU A 92 -15.43 -35.08 -6.27
C GLU A 92 -15.08 -36.27 -5.39
N GLN A 93 -13.80 -36.42 -5.03
CA GLN A 93 -13.31 -37.52 -4.19
C GLN A 93 -13.83 -37.47 -2.76
N LEU A 94 -14.36 -36.33 -2.31
CA LEU A 94 -14.91 -36.17 -0.96
C LEU A 94 -16.41 -36.50 -0.91
N ARG A 95 -17.09 -36.63 -2.05
CA ARG A 95 -18.55 -36.88 -2.12
C ARG A 95 -18.98 -38.25 -1.58
N ASP A 96 -18.08 -39.22 -1.68
CA ASP A 96 -18.38 -40.59 -1.22
C ASP A 96 -18.09 -40.78 0.28
N MET A 97 -17.65 -39.72 0.99
CA MET A 97 -17.37 -39.78 2.42
C MET A 97 -18.64 -39.60 3.26
N ALA A 98 -18.67 -40.24 4.41
CA ALA A 98 -19.67 -39.95 5.42
C ALA A 98 -19.52 -38.44 5.83
N ASN A 99 -20.63 -37.69 5.84
CA ASN A 99 -20.64 -36.25 6.09
C ASN A 99 -19.91 -35.39 5.04
N ALA A 100 -19.98 -35.79 3.76
CA ALA A 100 -19.34 -35.16 2.63
C ALA A 100 -19.55 -33.65 2.59
N ASP A 101 -20.77 -33.17 2.83
CA ASP A 101 -21.10 -31.74 2.82
C ASP A 101 -20.30 -30.93 3.84
N LEU A 102 -20.11 -31.45 5.05
CA LEU A 102 -19.32 -30.76 6.09
C LEU A 102 -17.84 -30.73 5.73
N VAL A 103 -17.29 -31.82 5.22
CA VAL A 103 -15.89 -31.93 4.81
C VAL A 103 -15.61 -31.02 3.61
N ILE A 104 -16.47 -31.04 2.60
CA ILE A 104 -16.38 -30.19 1.40
C ILE A 104 -16.42 -28.70 1.81
N ASN A 105 -17.41 -28.30 2.62
CA ASN A 105 -17.56 -26.92 3.07
C ASN A 105 -16.32 -26.44 3.85
N THR A 106 -15.81 -27.25 4.77
CA THR A 106 -14.62 -26.91 5.55
C THR A 106 -13.38 -26.78 4.66
N THR A 107 -13.22 -27.68 3.67
CA THR A 107 -12.12 -27.63 2.70
C THR A 107 -12.23 -26.41 1.80
N GLN A 108 -13.42 -26.07 1.34
CA GLN A 108 -13.68 -24.85 0.55
C GLN A 108 -13.32 -23.57 1.33
N LYS A 109 -13.70 -23.48 2.61
CA LYS A 109 -13.35 -22.36 3.48
C LYS A 109 -11.83 -22.21 3.63
N LEU A 110 -11.12 -23.33 3.81
CA LEU A 110 -9.67 -23.35 3.91
C LEU A 110 -8.99 -22.90 2.62
N ASP A 111 -9.45 -23.39 1.48
CA ASP A 111 -8.94 -22.99 0.17
C ASP A 111 -9.19 -21.49 -0.09
N MET A 112 -10.36 -21.00 0.31
CA MET A 112 -10.71 -19.58 0.26
C MET A 112 -9.75 -18.74 1.11
N LEU A 113 -9.54 -19.13 2.37
CA LEU A 113 -8.64 -18.42 3.28
C LEU A 113 -7.21 -18.38 2.75
N ASN A 114 -6.67 -19.52 2.30
CA ASN A 114 -5.33 -19.61 1.74
C ASN A 114 -5.14 -18.67 0.55
N ARG A 115 -6.13 -18.60 -0.32
CA ARG A 115 -6.09 -17.71 -1.48
C ARG A 115 -6.17 -16.25 -1.08
N GLN A 116 -7.06 -15.88 -0.17
CA GLN A 116 -7.17 -14.52 0.32
C GLN A 116 -5.88 -14.05 1.01
N LEU A 117 -5.23 -14.94 1.78
CA LEU A 117 -3.91 -14.69 2.37
C LEU A 117 -2.85 -14.41 1.31
N TYR A 118 -2.82 -15.21 0.23
CA TYR A 118 -1.87 -14.98 -0.87
C TYR A 118 -2.09 -13.62 -1.55
N ILE A 119 -3.34 -13.27 -1.87
CA ILE A 119 -3.68 -11.98 -2.50
C ILE A 119 -3.32 -10.84 -1.55
N GLN A 120 -3.63 -10.97 -0.26
CA GLN A 120 -3.32 -9.94 0.73
C GLN A 120 -1.80 -9.77 0.93
N SER A 121 -1.03 -10.86 0.90
CA SER A 121 0.43 -10.78 0.93
C SER A 121 0.97 -9.99 -0.25
N LYS A 122 0.45 -10.23 -1.46
CA LYS A 122 0.83 -9.46 -2.65
C LYS A 122 0.41 -7.99 -2.56
N SER A 123 -0.77 -7.72 -2.03
CA SER A 123 -1.21 -6.36 -1.78
C SER A 123 -0.26 -5.62 -0.82
N PHE A 124 0.20 -6.27 0.23
CA PHE A 124 1.15 -5.66 1.16
C PHE A 124 2.54 -5.43 0.55
N ASP A 125 3.01 -6.30 -0.36
CA ASP A 125 4.23 -6.05 -1.13
C ASP A 125 4.10 -4.71 -1.90
N GLU A 126 2.97 -4.48 -2.58
CA GLU A 126 2.69 -3.22 -3.28
C GLU A 126 2.63 -2.02 -2.32
N VAL A 127 1.96 -2.16 -1.17
CA VAL A 127 1.88 -1.09 -0.14
C VAL A 127 3.28 -0.71 0.35
N VAL A 128 4.16 -1.68 0.57
CA VAL A 128 5.56 -1.42 0.97
C VAL A 128 6.30 -0.62 -0.10
N ASP A 129 6.13 -0.97 -1.38
CA ASP A 129 6.78 -0.25 -2.47
C ASP A 129 6.20 1.16 -2.66
N LEU A 130 4.88 1.32 -2.50
CA LEU A 130 4.23 2.63 -2.48
C LEU A 130 4.74 3.50 -1.32
N CYS A 131 4.93 2.95 -0.13
CA CYS A 131 5.50 3.67 1.01
C CYS A 131 6.91 4.18 0.74
N LYS A 132 7.78 3.34 0.11
CA LYS A 132 9.14 3.75 -0.26
C LYS A 132 9.12 4.90 -1.27
N ASN A 133 8.30 4.78 -2.32
CA ASN A 133 8.15 5.81 -3.34
C ASN A 133 7.59 7.12 -2.75
N HIS A 134 6.66 7.02 -1.81
CA HIS A 134 6.08 8.19 -1.13
C HIS A 134 7.11 8.91 -0.24
N ASP A 135 7.96 8.19 0.49
CA ASP A 135 9.05 8.78 1.29
C ASP A 135 10.07 9.49 0.39
N GLU A 136 10.45 8.89 -0.73
CA GLU A 136 11.31 9.54 -1.73
C GLU A 136 10.65 10.79 -2.33
N MET A 137 9.39 10.72 -2.71
CA MET A 137 8.63 11.86 -3.22
C MET A 137 8.59 13.01 -2.20
N LEU A 138 8.34 12.71 -0.91
CA LEU A 138 8.31 13.73 0.15
C LEU A 138 9.65 14.44 0.32
N LYS A 139 10.78 13.79 0.09
CA LYS A 139 12.11 14.42 0.08
C LYS A 139 12.30 15.33 -1.13
N CYS A 140 11.74 14.95 -2.26
CA CYS A 140 11.86 15.66 -3.53
C CYS A 140 10.92 16.87 -3.64
N ILE A 141 9.75 16.86 -2.98
CA ILE A 141 8.81 18.00 -3.00
C ILE A 141 9.52 19.27 -2.50
N PRO A 142 9.49 20.38 -3.27
CA PRO A 142 10.00 21.67 -2.83
C PRO A 142 9.21 22.23 -1.65
N ALA A 143 9.66 21.99 -0.41
CA ALA A 143 8.90 22.27 0.81
C ALA A 143 9.50 23.35 1.71
N ILE A 144 10.71 23.84 1.41
CA ILE A 144 11.36 24.92 2.18
C ILE A 144 11.56 26.16 1.31
N MET A 145 11.74 27.30 1.96
CA MET A 145 12.07 28.54 1.25
C MET A 145 13.54 28.52 0.78
N PRO A 146 13.81 29.04 -0.43
CA PRO A 146 15.17 29.06 -0.99
C PRO A 146 16.12 30.00 -0.24
N VAL A 147 15.60 30.89 0.59
CA VAL A 147 16.37 31.80 1.43
C VAL A 147 15.88 31.74 2.88
N SER A 148 16.78 31.73 3.85
CA SER A 148 16.43 31.71 5.26
C SER A 148 15.56 32.91 5.65
N ASN A 149 14.49 32.69 6.43
CA ASN A 149 13.60 33.74 6.94
C ASN A 149 14.35 34.85 7.68
N LYS A 150 15.48 34.53 8.36
CA LYS A 150 16.31 35.49 9.04
C LYS A 150 16.97 36.50 8.10
N ASN A 151 17.21 36.11 6.86
CA ASN A 151 17.89 36.90 5.84
C ASN A 151 16.90 37.58 4.85
N LEU A 152 15.61 37.29 4.94
CA LEU A 152 14.59 37.92 4.15
C LEU A 152 14.31 39.33 4.61
N LYS A 153 14.49 40.30 3.70
CA LYS A 153 14.04 41.68 3.94
C LYS A 153 12.55 41.85 3.73
N LYS A 154 12.02 41.25 2.68
CA LYS A 154 10.61 41.12 2.38
C LYS A 154 10.41 40.11 1.24
N THR A 155 9.23 39.52 1.12
CA THR A 155 8.76 38.87 -0.12
C THR A 155 8.42 39.99 -1.10
N ALA A 156 9.20 40.12 -2.16
CA ALA A 156 9.12 41.29 -3.04
C ALA A 156 7.89 41.20 -3.97
N SER A 157 7.53 39.99 -4.44
CA SER A 157 6.35 39.77 -5.30
C SER A 157 6.00 38.27 -5.37
N GLY A 158 4.69 37.98 -5.39
CA GLY A 158 4.15 36.63 -5.54
C GLY A 158 3.94 36.22 -6.99
N TYR A 159 3.45 35.00 -7.16
CA TYR A 159 3.01 34.41 -8.41
C TYR A 159 1.72 35.08 -8.90
N GLY A 160 1.59 35.32 -10.21
CA GLY A 160 0.38 35.84 -10.81
C GLY A 160 0.58 37.06 -11.76
N VAL A 161 -0.52 37.60 -12.22
CA VAL A 161 -0.51 38.80 -13.10
C VAL A 161 -0.16 40.04 -12.25
N ARG A 162 0.88 40.78 -12.67
CA ARG A 162 1.31 42.03 -12.03
C ARG A 162 1.74 43.08 -13.06
N ILE A 163 1.84 44.33 -12.63
CA ILE A 163 2.44 45.39 -13.45
C ILE A 163 3.96 45.21 -13.42
N ASP A 164 4.56 44.98 -14.61
CA ASP A 164 6.00 44.87 -14.75
C ASP A 164 6.66 46.22 -14.30
N PRO A 165 7.60 46.16 -13.33
CA PRO A 165 8.19 47.38 -12.80
C PRO A 165 9.02 48.16 -13.82
N ILE A 166 9.50 47.48 -14.88
CA ILE A 166 10.32 48.06 -15.95
C ILE A 166 9.45 48.61 -17.07
N TYR A 167 8.56 47.79 -17.62
CA TYR A 167 7.75 48.12 -18.80
C TYR A 167 6.40 48.74 -18.49
N LYS A 168 5.97 48.77 -17.21
CA LYS A 168 4.68 49.30 -16.72
C LYS A 168 3.45 48.67 -17.40
N THR A 169 3.59 47.47 -17.93
CA THR A 169 2.52 46.68 -18.55
C THR A 169 2.15 45.49 -17.65
N ALA A 170 0.90 45.03 -17.78
CA ALA A 170 0.47 43.81 -17.10
C ALA A 170 1.22 42.60 -17.66
N LYS A 171 1.92 41.87 -16.82
CA LYS A 171 2.68 40.70 -17.20
C LYS A 171 2.47 39.59 -16.15
N PHE A 172 2.37 38.35 -16.64
CA PHE A 172 2.30 37.19 -15.77
C PHE A 172 3.67 36.88 -15.20
N HIS A 173 3.73 36.75 -13.85
CA HIS A 173 4.93 36.35 -13.09
C HIS A 173 4.79 34.88 -12.71
N ALA A 174 5.61 34.02 -13.32
CA ALA A 174 5.57 32.57 -13.14
C ALA A 174 6.37 32.09 -11.91
N GLY A 175 6.71 32.97 -10.98
CA GLY A 175 7.54 32.64 -9.83
C GLY A 175 7.23 33.49 -8.62
N MET A 176 8.07 33.35 -7.60
CA MET A 176 8.05 34.15 -6.38
C MET A 176 9.38 34.84 -6.21
N ASP A 177 9.36 36.15 -6.01
CA ASP A 177 10.57 36.94 -5.77
C ASP A 177 10.87 37.04 -4.26
N PHE A 178 12.12 36.82 -3.92
CA PHE A 178 12.61 36.95 -2.56
C PHE A 178 13.69 38.08 -2.48
N SER A 179 13.51 39.04 -1.60
CA SER A 179 14.47 40.12 -1.41
C SER A 179 15.40 39.82 -0.26
N ALA A 180 16.71 39.69 -0.54
CA ALA A 180 17.75 39.45 0.43
C ALA A 180 19.03 40.21 0.04
N ASN A 181 20.03 40.26 0.93
CA ASN A 181 21.33 40.87 0.60
C ASN A 181 22.07 40.02 -0.44
N ILE A 182 22.80 40.66 -1.34
CA ILE A 182 23.71 39.99 -2.28
C ILE A 182 24.72 39.15 -1.46
N GLY A 183 24.97 37.91 -1.91
CA GLY A 183 25.84 36.97 -1.21
C GLY A 183 25.10 36.11 -0.15
N THR A 184 23.81 36.35 0.11
CA THR A 184 23.01 35.48 1.00
C THR A 184 22.94 34.08 0.43
N PRO A 185 23.13 33.00 1.22
CA PRO A 185 23.02 31.64 0.77
C PRO A 185 21.64 31.32 0.20
N VAL A 186 21.62 30.60 -0.93
CA VAL A 186 20.43 30.05 -1.57
C VAL A 186 20.43 28.52 -1.41
N TYR A 187 19.32 27.99 -0.93
CA TYR A 187 19.19 26.59 -0.57
C TYR A 187 18.31 25.85 -1.58
N ALA A 188 18.65 24.59 -1.86
CA ALA A 188 17.78 23.68 -2.58
C ALA A 188 16.49 23.43 -1.79
N THR A 189 15.33 23.59 -2.43
CA THR A 189 14.04 23.52 -1.76
C THR A 189 13.50 22.08 -1.58
N GLY A 190 14.07 21.12 -2.30
CA GLY A 190 13.85 19.67 -2.26
C GLY A 190 15.10 18.92 -2.69
N ASP A 191 15.12 17.59 -2.46
CA ASP A 191 16.16 16.74 -3.00
C ASP A 191 16.02 16.70 -4.53
N GLY A 192 17.13 16.61 -5.28
CA GLY A 192 17.07 16.59 -6.75
C GLY A 192 18.43 16.53 -7.42
N THR A 193 18.40 16.70 -8.74
CA THR A 193 19.61 16.76 -9.57
C THR A 193 19.67 18.11 -10.29
N VAL A 194 20.81 18.75 -10.25
CA VAL A 194 21.04 20.00 -10.97
C VAL A 194 21.08 19.71 -12.47
N VAL A 195 20.10 20.20 -13.22
CA VAL A 195 20.07 20.06 -14.69
C VAL A 195 20.75 21.20 -15.41
N LYS A 196 20.80 22.38 -14.79
CA LYS A 196 21.48 23.57 -15.33
C LYS A 196 22.12 24.39 -14.21
N ALA A 197 23.32 24.88 -14.45
CA ALA A 197 23.97 25.93 -13.67
C ALA A 197 24.76 26.77 -14.65
N GLY A 198 24.25 27.95 -15.02
CA GLY A 198 24.85 28.80 -16.06
C GLY A 198 24.04 30.05 -16.33
N TRP A 199 24.52 30.85 -17.29
CA TRP A 199 23.86 32.09 -17.73
C TRP A 199 22.64 31.78 -18.60
N GLU A 200 21.54 32.48 -18.36
CA GLU A 200 20.33 32.46 -19.15
C GLU A 200 19.82 33.86 -19.44
N THR A 201 19.41 34.12 -20.69
CA THR A 201 18.93 35.44 -21.12
C THR A 201 17.68 35.82 -20.30
N GLY A 202 17.71 36.98 -19.67
CA GLY A 202 16.63 37.48 -18.81
C GLY A 202 16.76 37.02 -17.34
N TYR A 203 17.19 35.79 -17.05
CA TYR A 203 17.33 35.24 -15.71
C TYR A 203 18.73 35.45 -15.08
N GLY A 204 19.72 35.86 -15.91
CA GLY A 204 21.08 36.01 -15.43
C GLY A 204 21.70 34.66 -15.07
N ASN A 205 22.42 34.60 -13.96
CA ASN A 205 22.93 33.34 -13.42
C ASN A 205 21.77 32.50 -12.87
N LEU A 206 21.56 31.33 -13.46
CA LEU A 206 20.44 30.44 -13.21
C LEU A 206 20.94 29.06 -12.74
N ILE A 207 20.34 28.52 -11.71
CA ILE A 207 20.39 27.11 -11.37
C ILE A 207 18.99 26.53 -11.58
N GLN A 208 18.91 25.37 -12.21
CA GLN A 208 17.69 24.59 -12.37
C GLN A 208 17.90 23.23 -11.74
N VAL A 209 16.98 22.82 -10.87
CA VAL A 209 17.01 21.52 -10.18
C VAL A 209 15.77 20.73 -10.57
N ASP A 210 15.98 19.53 -11.09
CA ASP A 210 14.93 18.54 -11.30
C ASP A 210 14.84 17.67 -10.05
N HIS A 211 13.68 17.68 -9.42
CA HIS A 211 13.40 16.94 -8.20
C HIS A 211 12.75 15.57 -8.48
N GLY A 212 12.49 15.24 -9.76
CA GLY A 212 11.66 14.09 -10.11
C GLY A 212 10.19 14.36 -9.81
N PHE A 213 9.32 13.36 -10.02
CA PHE A 213 7.88 13.44 -9.77
C PHE A 213 7.16 14.64 -10.42
N GLY A 214 7.74 15.22 -11.48
CA GLY A 214 7.22 16.41 -12.17
C GLY A 214 7.58 17.75 -11.53
N TYR A 215 8.40 17.78 -10.48
CA TYR A 215 8.82 19.03 -9.82
C TYR A 215 10.17 19.51 -10.37
N VAL A 216 10.20 20.76 -10.86
CA VAL A 216 11.41 21.43 -11.30
C VAL A 216 11.45 22.83 -10.66
N THR A 217 12.57 23.22 -10.05
CA THR A 217 12.75 24.54 -9.48
C THR A 217 13.86 25.33 -10.18
N TRP A 218 13.66 26.63 -10.30
CA TRP A 218 14.58 27.55 -10.93
C TRP A 218 15.01 28.62 -9.91
N TYR A 219 16.31 28.87 -9.81
CA TYR A 219 16.90 29.87 -8.91
C TYR A 219 17.68 30.84 -9.79
N ALA A 220 17.09 32.03 -10.03
CA ALA A 220 17.61 32.99 -10.98
C ALA A 220 18.26 34.20 -10.29
N HIS A 221 18.92 35.05 -11.08
CA HIS A 221 19.57 36.29 -10.68
C HIS A 221 20.72 36.13 -9.66
N LEU A 222 21.31 34.93 -9.60
CA LEU A 222 22.36 34.56 -8.64
C LEU A 222 23.64 35.38 -8.87
N SER A 223 24.39 35.64 -7.80
CA SER A 223 25.77 36.18 -7.89
C SER A 223 26.78 35.04 -8.15
N LYS A 224 26.53 33.86 -7.62
CA LYS A 224 27.51 32.76 -7.67
C LYS A 224 26.80 31.40 -7.67
N TYR A 225 27.34 30.43 -8.41
CA TYR A 225 27.00 29.01 -8.34
C TYR A 225 27.87 28.29 -7.31
N LYS A 226 27.30 27.36 -6.54
CA LYS A 226 28.02 26.42 -5.66
C LYS A 226 27.87 24.98 -6.09
N VAL A 227 27.13 24.74 -7.16
CA VAL A 227 26.84 23.42 -7.73
C VAL A 227 27.10 23.44 -9.23
N ARG A 228 27.19 22.24 -9.82
CA ARG A 228 27.43 22.03 -11.26
C ARG A 228 26.33 21.12 -11.85
N PRO A 229 26.05 21.20 -13.16
CA PRO A 229 25.12 20.28 -13.83
C PRO A 229 25.49 18.81 -13.56
N GLY A 230 24.47 17.96 -13.34
CA GLY A 230 24.61 16.54 -12.96
C GLY A 230 24.86 16.30 -11.47
N GLN A 231 25.09 17.31 -10.64
CA GLN A 231 25.26 17.15 -9.20
C GLN A 231 23.93 16.85 -8.54
N LYS A 232 23.90 15.83 -7.66
CA LYS A 232 22.77 15.59 -6.75
C LYS A 232 22.87 16.56 -5.59
N VAL A 233 21.73 17.12 -5.19
CA VAL A 233 21.57 18.04 -4.06
C VAL A 233 20.49 17.54 -3.13
N VAL A 234 20.63 17.83 -1.84
CA VAL A 234 19.63 17.52 -0.83
C VAL A 234 18.92 18.77 -0.37
N ARG A 235 17.68 18.67 0.10
CA ARG A 235 16.90 19.77 0.66
C ARG A 235 17.67 20.50 1.74
N GLY A 236 17.81 21.82 1.61
CA GLY A 236 18.58 22.65 2.54
C GLY A 236 20.07 22.77 2.22
N GLU A 237 20.57 22.10 1.18
CA GLU A 237 21.94 22.28 0.70
C GLU A 237 22.13 23.65 0.06
N VAL A 238 23.26 24.31 0.30
CA VAL A 238 23.57 25.60 -0.29
C VAL A 238 24.01 25.41 -1.74
N ILE A 239 23.18 25.87 -2.69
CA ILE A 239 23.40 25.72 -4.13
C ILE A 239 23.95 26.96 -4.82
N GLY A 240 23.80 28.13 -4.21
CA GLY A 240 24.27 29.39 -4.78
C GLY A 240 24.18 30.53 -3.79
N GLU A 241 24.37 31.74 -4.30
CA GLU A 241 24.29 33.01 -3.52
C GLU A 241 23.38 34.00 -4.26
N VAL A 242 22.55 34.73 -3.49
CA VAL A 242 21.68 35.79 -4.00
C VAL A 242 22.52 36.85 -4.73
N GLY A 243 22.04 37.31 -5.87
CA GLY A 243 22.67 38.31 -6.69
C GLY A 243 21.66 39.29 -7.31
N ASN A 244 22.12 39.99 -8.33
CA ASN A 244 21.31 40.91 -9.14
C ASN A 244 21.71 40.84 -10.62
N THR A 245 21.93 39.63 -11.14
CA THR A 245 22.36 39.40 -12.51
C THR A 245 21.16 39.26 -13.46
N GLY A 246 21.32 39.58 -14.73
CA GLY A 246 20.24 39.59 -15.71
C GLY A 246 19.27 40.75 -15.53
N LYS A 247 17.99 40.55 -15.95
CA LYS A 247 16.92 41.55 -15.77
C LYS A 247 16.31 41.42 -14.37
N SER A 248 16.92 42.05 -13.38
CA SER A 248 16.46 41.99 -11.98
C SER A 248 16.46 43.36 -11.33
N THR A 249 15.55 43.60 -10.40
CA THR A 249 15.52 44.75 -9.50
C THR A 249 16.09 44.43 -8.11
N GLY A 250 16.88 43.34 -7.99
CA GLY A 250 17.56 42.98 -6.74
C GLY A 250 16.94 41.80 -6.00
N CYS A 251 16.41 40.81 -6.70
CA CYS A 251 15.68 39.69 -6.13
C CYS A 251 16.15 38.35 -6.69
N LEU A 252 16.04 37.31 -5.86
CA LEU A 252 16.07 35.92 -6.28
C LEU A 252 14.68 35.57 -6.81
N LEU A 253 14.58 35.12 -8.07
CA LEU A 253 13.37 34.54 -8.61
C LEU A 253 13.39 33.02 -8.34
N TYR A 254 12.33 32.56 -7.75
CA TYR A 254 12.06 31.14 -7.56
C TYR A 254 10.78 30.77 -8.32
N THR A 255 10.85 29.76 -9.18
CA THR A 255 9.67 29.21 -9.87
C THR A 255 9.40 27.81 -9.35
N SER A 256 8.17 27.53 -9.01
CA SER A 256 7.65 26.23 -8.67
C SER A 256 6.77 25.69 -9.80
N PRO A 257 6.36 24.45 -9.73
CA PRO A 257 6.33 23.42 -10.75
C PRO A 257 5.56 23.80 -12.02
N SER A 258 6.05 23.27 -13.09
CA SER A 258 5.26 23.17 -14.32
C SER A 258 4.31 21.98 -14.23
#